data_4e862d8dcc8ab94400fdd25d5caa41a6
#
_entry.id   4e862d8dcc8ab94400fdd25d5caa41a6
#
_cell.length_a   1.000
_cell.length_b   1.000
_cell.length_c   1.000
_cell.angle_alpha   90.00
_cell.angle_beta   90.00
_cell.angle_gamma   90.00
#
_symmetry.space_group_name_H-M   'P 1'
#
loop_
_entity.id
_entity.type
_entity.pdbx_description
1 polymer ?
#
loop_
_entity_poly.entity_id
_entity_poly.type
_entity_poly.pdbx_seq_one_letter_code
_entity_poly.pdbx_strand_id
1 'polypeptide(L)'
;MLDRLRGGVITDGACRDIAESEEQGFPVFGRAVVPVSARGRIVQLGMGEPVEFAGVTVHPGDVVLADRNGVVFIPAAEADQVVTLAERIVAREVAMADAVRDGHPVTEVMHDSKFPAAEDKA
;
A
#
# COMPACT_ATOMS: atom_id res chain seq x y z
N MET A 1 -5.81 13.55 -1.15
CA MET A 1 -5.24 12.26 -1.57
C MET A 1 -6.16 11.05 -1.33
N LEU A 2 -7.18 11.18 -0.51
CA LEU A 2 -8.16 10.10 -0.21
C LEU A 2 -9.37 10.03 -1.17
N ASP A 3 -9.38 10.75 -2.27
CA ASP A 3 -10.53 10.86 -3.19
C ASP A 3 -10.75 9.66 -4.13
N ARG A 4 -10.04 8.56 -3.92
CA ARG A 4 -10.20 7.35 -4.73
C ARG A 4 -10.17 6.08 -3.88
N LEU A 5 -11.15 5.93 -3.01
CA LEU A 5 -11.51 4.60 -2.52
C LEU A 5 -12.06 3.79 -3.70
N ARG A 6 -11.20 3.15 -4.45
CA ARG A 6 -11.61 2.21 -5.49
C ARG A 6 -11.68 0.84 -4.87
N GLY A 7 -12.83 0.20 -4.98
CA GLY A 7 -12.94 -1.22 -4.71
C GLY A 7 -11.95 -1.98 -5.60
N GLY A 8 -11.35 -3.03 -5.07
CA GLY A 8 -10.40 -3.87 -5.77
C GLY A 8 -10.27 -5.22 -5.07
N VAL A 9 -9.36 -6.04 -5.56
CA VAL A 9 -9.06 -7.35 -4.97
C VAL A 9 -7.58 -7.42 -4.59
N ILE A 10 -7.33 -7.90 -3.37
CA ILE A 10 -6.00 -8.27 -2.90
C ILE A 10 -6.08 -9.73 -2.50
N THR A 11 -5.19 -10.57 -3.03
CA THR A 11 -5.17 -12.00 -2.75
C THR A 11 -3.76 -12.48 -2.41
N ASP A 12 -3.66 -13.34 -1.41
CA ASP A 12 -2.41 -14.04 -1.07
C ASP A 12 -2.13 -15.23 -2.02
N GLY A 13 -2.87 -15.33 -3.09
CA GLY A 13 -2.73 -16.35 -4.13
C GLY A 13 -2.42 -15.76 -5.49
N ALA A 14 -2.60 -16.60 -6.50
CA ALA A 14 -2.51 -16.19 -7.89
C ALA A 14 -3.84 -15.58 -8.36
N CYS A 15 -3.75 -14.64 -9.28
CA CYS A 15 -4.88 -14.00 -9.95
C CYS A 15 -4.80 -14.21 -11.47
N ARG A 16 -5.87 -13.84 -12.18
CA ARG A 16 -5.97 -13.90 -13.64
C ARG A 16 -6.72 -12.68 -14.16
N ASP A 17 -6.77 -12.56 -15.48
CA ASP A 17 -7.54 -11.52 -16.18
C ASP A 17 -7.13 -10.08 -15.78
N ILE A 18 -5.82 -9.88 -15.53
CA ILE A 18 -5.29 -8.61 -15.03
C ILE A 18 -5.46 -7.48 -16.05
N ALA A 19 -5.25 -7.76 -17.35
CA ALA A 19 -5.39 -6.75 -18.40
C ALA A 19 -6.83 -6.22 -18.47
N GLU A 20 -7.83 -7.11 -18.44
CA GLU A 20 -9.23 -6.71 -18.40
C GLU A 20 -9.58 -5.91 -17.14
N SER A 21 -9.03 -6.31 -16.00
CA SER A 21 -9.22 -5.60 -14.73
C SER A 21 -8.65 -4.19 -14.79
N GLU A 22 -7.45 -4.03 -15.37
CA GLU A 22 -6.80 -2.73 -15.59
C GLU A 22 -7.63 -1.83 -16.51
N GLU A 23 -8.13 -2.36 -17.65
CA GLU A 23 -9.00 -1.63 -18.59
C GLU A 23 -10.29 -1.13 -17.92
N GLN A 24 -10.84 -1.91 -16.99
CA GLN A 24 -12.03 -1.52 -16.22
C GLN A 24 -11.72 -0.60 -15.04
N GLY A 25 -10.44 -0.31 -14.77
CA GLY A 25 -10.01 0.47 -13.62
C GLY A 25 -10.27 -0.23 -12.28
N PHE A 26 -10.33 -1.57 -12.30
CA PHE A 26 -10.53 -2.42 -11.12
C PHE A 26 -9.17 -2.99 -10.67
N PRO A 27 -8.55 -2.47 -9.60
CA PRO A 27 -7.22 -2.91 -9.19
C PRO A 27 -7.25 -4.33 -8.62
N VAL A 28 -6.31 -5.16 -9.09
CA VAL A 28 -6.12 -6.54 -8.62
C VAL A 28 -4.65 -6.75 -8.26
N PHE A 29 -4.40 -7.17 -7.03
CA PHE A 29 -3.06 -7.48 -6.52
C PHE A 29 -2.99 -8.92 -6.06
N GLY A 30 -2.00 -9.66 -6.53
CA GLY A 30 -1.78 -11.06 -6.17
C GLY A 30 -0.32 -11.45 -6.29
N ARG A 31 0.05 -12.62 -5.75
CA ARG A 31 1.43 -13.11 -5.79
C ARG A 31 1.91 -13.48 -7.18
N ALA A 32 1.00 -13.85 -8.07
CA ALA A 32 1.33 -14.26 -9.43
C ALA A 32 0.12 -14.09 -10.35
N VAL A 33 0.39 -14.02 -11.66
CA VAL A 33 -0.64 -14.04 -12.69
C VAL A 33 -0.60 -15.40 -13.39
N VAL A 34 -1.76 -16.06 -13.47
CA VAL A 34 -1.87 -17.41 -14.05
C VAL A 34 -3.10 -17.53 -14.95
N PRO A 35 -3.08 -18.33 -16.03
CA PRO A 35 -4.23 -18.53 -16.89
C PRO A 35 -5.25 -19.55 -16.35
N VAL A 36 -5.07 -20.01 -15.12
CA VAL A 36 -5.82 -21.12 -14.51
C VAL A 36 -7.09 -20.61 -13.84
N SER A 37 -8.23 -21.25 -14.11
CA SER A 37 -9.50 -20.95 -13.45
C SER A 37 -9.52 -21.43 -12.00
N ALA A 38 -10.13 -20.63 -11.12
CA ALA A 38 -10.40 -21.01 -9.72
C ALA A 38 -11.57 -22.01 -9.58
N ARG A 39 -12.36 -22.21 -10.65
CA ARG A 39 -13.53 -23.11 -10.63
C ARG A 39 -13.17 -24.52 -10.18
N GLY A 40 -13.84 -25.02 -9.13
CA GLY A 40 -13.61 -26.34 -8.54
C GLY A 40 -12.31 -26.49 -7.75
N ARG A 41 -11.55 -25.39 -7.55
CA ARG A 41 -10.27 -25.40 -6.84
C ARG A 41 -10.32 -24.64 -5.52
N ILE A 42 -11.23 -23.68 -5.38
CA ILE A 42 -11.43 -22.90 -4.17
C ILE A 42 -12.89 -22.96 -3.73
N VAL A 43 -13.10 -22.81 -2.43
CA VAL A 43 -14.41 -22.67 -1.81
C VAL A 43 -14.37 -21.47 -0.86
N GLN A 44 -15.47 -20.77 -0.74
CA GLN A 44 -15.60 -19.69 0.25
C GLN A 44 -15.81 -20.33 1.64
N LEU A 45 -14.98 -19.97 2.61
CA LEU A 45 -15.10 -20.45 4.00
C LEU A 45 -15.79 -19.43 4.90
N GLY A 46 -15.63 -18.11 4.61
CA GLY A 46 -16.19 -17.05 5.41
C GLY A 46 -16.32 -15.76 4.59
N MET A 47 -16.94 -14.75 5.17
CA MET A 47 -17.08 -13.41 4.61
C MET A 47 -17.21 -12.39 5.74
N GLY A 48 -16.46 -11.28 5.65
CA GLY A 48 -16.49 -10.22 6.68
C GLY A 48 -15.84 -10.61 8.00
N GLU A 49 -15.00 -11.63 7.99
CA GLU A 49 -14.23 -12.12 9.13
C GLU A 49 -12.73 -11.78 8.93
N PRO A 50 -11.92 -11.79 9.99
CA PRO A 50 -10.47 -11.63 9.86
C PRO A 50 -9.89 -12.71 8.94
N VAL A 51 -8.92 -12.32 8.11
CA VAL A 51 -8.23 -13.23 7.20
C VAL A 51 -6.72 -13.18 7.42
N GLU A 52 -6.06 -14.31 7.25
CA GLU A 52 -4.61 -14.37 7.19
C GLU A 52 -4.15 -14.05 5.77
N PHE A 53 -3.28 -13.05 5.64
CA PHE A 53 -2.68 -12.65 4.38
C PHE A 53 -1.17 -12.59 4.53
N ALA A 54 -0.45 -13.51 3.91
CA ALA A 54 1.03 -13.55 3.96
C ALA A 54 1.62 -13.54 5.38
N GLY A 55 0.93 -14.12 6.36
CA GLY A 55 1.35 -14.14 7.77
C GLY A 55 0.94 -12.87 8.55
N VAL A 56 0.10 -12.02 7.97
CA VAL A 56 -0.51 -10.86 8.63
C VAL A 56 -2.00 -11.11 8.79
N THR A 57 -2.52 -10.94 10.00
CA THR A 57 -3.97 -10.98 10.25
C THR A 57 -4.58 -9.64 9.86
N VAL A 58 -5.50 -9.66 8.91
CA VAL A 58 -6.21 -8.48 8.40
C VAL A 58 -7.66 -8.51 8.87
N HIS A 59 -8.13 -7.45 9.49
CA HIS A 59 -9.48 -7.35 10.03
C HIS A 59 -10.39 -6.53 9.09
N PRO A 60 -11.69 -6.81 9.09
CA PRO A 60 -12.66 -5.95 8.43
C PRO A 60 -12.57 -4.51 8.94
N GLY A 61 -12.41 -3.56 8.02
CA GLY A 61 -12.24 -2.14 8.34
C GLY A 61 -10.80 -1.64 8.34
N ASP A 62 -9.81 -2.53 8.27
CA ASP A 62 -8.41 -2.13 8.13
C ASP A 62 -8.21 -1.36 6.80
N VAL A 63 -7.35 -0.34 6.86
CA VAL A 63 -7.00 0.45 5.69
C VAL A 63 -5.93 -0.27 4.89
N VAL A 64 -6.11 -0.31 3.58
CA VAL A 64 -5.15 -0.97 2.69
C VAL A 64 -4.57 0.03 1.70
N LEU A 65 -3.25 0.06 1.62
CA LEU A 65 -2.51 0.75 0.57
C LEU A 65 -1.80 -0.30 -0.28
N ALA A 66 -2.10 -0.31 -1.58
CA ALA A 66 -1.51 -1.27 -2.50
C ALA A 66 -1.07 -0.57 -3.78
N ASP A 67 0.16 -0.82 -4.19
CA ASP A 67 0.74 -0.33 -5.43
C ASP A 67 1.68 -1.40 -6.05
N ARG A 68 2.50 -1.00 -7.04
CA ARG A 68 3.47 -1.91 -7.68
C ARG A 68 4.61 -2.35 -6.76
N ASN A 69 4.84 -1.67 -5.64
CA ASN A 69 5.88 -2.01 -4.68
C ASN A 69 5.41 -3.05 -3.67
N GLY A 70 4.10 -3.09 -3.40
CA GLY A 70 3.54 -4.05 -2.46
C GLY A 70 2.21 -3.63 -1.86
N VAL A 71 1.87 -4.28 -0.76
CA VAL A 71 0.63 -4.07 -0.02
C VAL A 71 0.96 -3.80 1.44
N VAL A 72 0.36 -2.75 1.99
CA VAL A 72 0.43 -2.40 3.41
C VAL A 72 -0.97 -2.46 3.99
N PHE A 73 -1.12 -3.14 5.11
CA PHE A 73 -2.34 -3.16 5.91
C PHE A 73 -2.13 -2.31 7.16
N ILE A 74 -3.06 -1.41 7.43
CA ILE A 74 -3.02 -0.50 8.57
C ILE A 74 -4.25 -0.78 9.42
N PRO A 75 -4.09 -1.22 10.69
CA PRO A 75 -5.22 -1.41 11.59
C PRO A 75 -6.10 -0.17 11.65
N ALA A 76 -7.41 -0.34 11.60
CA ALA A 76 -8.36 0.77 11.57
C ALA A 76 -8.15 1.76 12.73
N ALA A 77 -7.78 1.26 13.91
CA ALA A 77 -7.53 2.07 15.10
C ALA A 77 -6.29 2.97 15.00
N GLU A 78 -5.33 2.63 14.12
CA GLU A 78 -4.06 3.33 13.95
C GLU A 78 -4.03 4.18 12.66
N ALA A 79 -5.06 4.09 11.84
CA ALA A 79 -5.07 4.65 10.48
C ALA A 79 -4.75 6.15 10.45
N ASP A 80 -5.38 6.95 11.31
CA ASP A 80 -5.16 8.41 11.33
C ASP A 80 -3.73 8.78 11.71
N GLN A 81 -3.15 8.09 12.69
CA GLN A 81 -1.78 8.32 13.13
C GLN A 81 -0.77 7.94 12.05
N VAL A 82 -0.94 6.76 11.45
CA VAL A 82 -0.06 6.24 10.41
C VAL A 82 -0.13 7.12 9.14
N VAL A 83 -1.33 7.52 8.72
CA VAL A 83 -1.50 8.40 7.55
C VAL A 83 -0.86 9.77 7.79
N THR A 84 -1.08 10.36 8.97
CA THR A 84 -0.46 11.65 9.34
C THR A 84 1.08 11.57 9.30
N LEU A 85 1.66 10.48 9.81
CA LEU A 85 3.10 10.26 9.77
C LEU A 85 3.60 10.08 8.33
N ALA A 86 2.89 9.28 7.53
CA ALA A 86 3.23 9.06 6.13
C ALA A 86 3.20 10.35 5.30
N GLU A 87 2.21 11.22 5.50
CA GLU A 87 2.13 12.52 4.83
C GLU A 87 3.32 13.42 5.17
N ARG A 88 3.78 13.41 6.43
CA ARG A 88 4.98 14.14 6.85
C ARG A 88 6.25 13.59 6.18
N ILE A 89 6.37 12.27 6.07
CA ILE A 89 7.50 11.63 5.39
C ILE A 89 7.50 12.00 3.91
N VAL A 90 6.36 11.91 3.23
CA VAL A 90 6.22 12.29 1.81
C VAL A 90 6.56 13.77 1.60
N ALA A 91 6.08 14.67 2.45
CA ALA A 91 6.42 16.09 2.36
C ALA A 91 7.93 16.35 2.49
N ARG A 92 8.60 15.63 3.39
CA ARG A 92 10.05 15.66 3.52
C ARG A 92 10.74 15.20 2.24
N GLU A 93 10.33 14.06 1.69
CA GLU A 93 10.91 13.50 0.46
C GLU A 93 10.75 14.43 -0.73
N VAL A 94 9.60 15.07 -0.88
CA VAL A 94 9.36 16.10 -1.91
C VAL A 94 10.32 17.27 -1.73
N ALA A 95 10.46 17.81 -0.53
CA ALA A 95 11.38 18.92 -0.26
C ALA A 95 12.85 18.54 -0.53
N MET A 96 13.24 17.30 -0.21
CA MET A 96 14.58 16.79 -0.54
C MET A 96 14.80 16.68 -2.05
N ALA A 97 13.81 16.18 -2.79
CA ALA A 97 13.90 16.08 -4.25
C ALA A 97 13.99 17.47 -4.91
N ASP A 98 13.24 18.45 -4.41
CA ASP A 98 13.29 19.83 -4.92
C ASP A 98 14.64 20.48 -4.63
N ALA A 99 15.21 20.31 -3.43
CA ALA A 99 16.54 20.82 -3.10
C ALA A 99 17.63 20.25 -4.05
N VAL A 100 17.55 18.96 -4.40
CA VAL A 100 18.47 18.37 -5.37
C VAL A 100 18.28 18.98 -6.77
N ARG A 101 17.04 19.21 -7.21
CA ARG A 101 16.75 19.88 -8.50
C ARG A 101 17.27 21.32 -8.54
N ASP A 102 17.29 22.01 -7.40
CA ASP A 102 17.84 23.35 -7.23
C ASP A 102 19.38 23.37 -7.17
N GLY A 103 20.02 22.22 -7.28
CA GLY A 103 21.48 22.08 -7.38
C GLY A 103 22.18 21.84 -6.05
N HIS A 104 21.48 21.55 -4.97
CA HIS A 104 22.11 21.15 -3.72
C HIS A 104 22.72 19.74 -3.82
N PRO A 105 23.91 19.51 -3.27
CA PRO A 105 24.53 18.19 -3.26
C PRO A 105 23.67 17.15 -2.53
N VAL A 106 23.53 15.96 -3.12
CA VAL A 106 22.75 14.86 -2.52
C VAL A 106 23.23 14.51 -1.11
N THR A 107 24.56 14.55 -0.89
CA THR A 107 25.16 14.30 0.41
C THR A 107 24.74 15.30 1.50
N GLU A 108 24.42 16.53 1.13
CA GLU A 108 23.90 17.53 2.04
C GLU A 108 22.39 17.39 2.27
N VAL A 109 21.66 17.09 1.21
CA VAL A 109 20.20 16.94 1.25
C VAL A 109 19.80 15.71 2.05
N MET A 110 20.53 14.60 1.91
CA MET A 110 20.26 13.36 2.64
C MET A 110 20.70 13.38 4.11
N HIS A 111 21.30 14.48 4.58
CA HIS A 111 21.76 14.56 5.96
C HIS A 111 20.59 14.88 6.92
N ASP A 112 20.44 14.04 7.95
CA ASP A 112 19.31 14.11 8.91
C ASP A 112 19.20 15.45 9.66
N SER A 113 20.30 16.20 9.82
CA SER A 113 20.28 17.50 10.48
C SER A 113 19.50 18.57 9.72
N LYS A 114 19.38 18.45 8.38
CA LYS A 114 18.63 19.39 7.53
C LYS A 114 17.20 18.94 7.31
N PHE A 115 16.99 17.63 7.26
CA PHE A 115 15.70 17.01 7.08
C PHE A 115 15.52 15.92 8.15
N PRO A 116 15.30 16.30 9.41
CA PRO A 116 15.21 15.35 10.50
C PRO A 116 14.11 14.32 10.22
N ALA A 117 14.39 13.06 10.56
CA ALA A 117 13.38 12.02 10.53
C ALA A 117 12.19 12.45 11.40
N ALA A 118 10.99 12.02 11.03
CA ALA A 118 9.84 12.20 11.91
C ALA A 118 10.18 11.50 13.24
N GLU A 119 10.33 12.26 14.33
CA GLU A 119 10.59 11.69 15.65
C GLU A 119 9.43 10.75 16.00
N ASP A 120 9.74 9.49 16.27
CA ASP A 120 8.86 8.57 16.96
C ASP A 120 8.60 9.15 18.36
N LYS A 121 7.48 9.87 18.48
CA LYS A 121 6.90 10.10 19.80
C LYS A 121 5.96 8.92 20.07
N ALA A 122 6.54 7.92 20.75
CA ALA A 122 5.77 6.90 21.44
C ALA A 122 4.76 7.52 22.43
#